data_5088ad081a8346257412db7cadbee547
#
_entry.id   5088ad081a8346257412db7cadbee547
#
_cell.length_a   1.000
_cell.length_b   1.000
_cell.length_c   1.000
_cell.angle_alpha   90.00
_cell.angle_beta   90.00
_cell.angle_gamma   90.00
#
_symmetry.space_group_name_H-M   'P 1'
#
loop_
_entity.id
_entity.type
_entity.pdbx_description
1 polymer ?
#
loop_
_entity_poly.entity_id
_entity_poly.type
_entity_poly.pdbx_seq_one_letter_code
_entity_poly.pdbx_strand_id
1 'polypeptide(L)'
;MSTAVSPLAPTDVPDMPVIAGVRLATAAAGIRYKGRTDVLLALLDKGTTVAGVFTKSKCPSAPVEWCRAKLKGGKARALVVNSGNANAFTGKTGRGSTALTAKIAAKAVGCSESEIFLASTGVIRSEERRVGKECA
;
A
#
# COMPACT_ATOMS: atom_id res chain seq x y z
N MET A 1 12.92 19.23 -13.80
CA MET A 1 13.07 17.86 -14.33
C MET A 1 11.87 17.62 -15.23
N SER A 2 12.11 17.35 -16.51
CA SER A 2 11.05 17.05 -17.47
C SER A 2 10.27 15.83 -17.04
N THR A 3 8.97 15.95 -16.89
CA THR A 3 8.03 14.85 -16.70
C THR A 3 7.75 14.16 -18.02
N ALA A 4 8.79 13.65 -18.69
CA ALA A 4 8.60 12.89 -19.91
C ALA A 4 7.74 11.67 -19.60
N VAL A 5 6.61 11.58 -20.27
CA VAL A 5 5.72 10.40 -20.18
C VAL A 5 6.51 9.20 -20.72
N SER A 6 6.43 8.08 -20.00
CA SER A 6 7.09 6.84 -20.45
C SER A 6 6.59 6.46 -21.85
N PRO A 7 7.49 6.05 -22.76
CA PRO A 7 7.07 5.55 -24.09
C PRO A 7 6.22 4.28 -24.01
N LEU A 8 6.19 3.62 -22.84
CA LEU A 8 5.35 2.45 -22.55
C LEU A 8 4.06 2.82 -21.82
N ALA A 9 3.81 4.11 -21.57
CA ALA A 9 2.56 4.52 -20.95
C ALA A 9 1.41 4.30 -21.94
N PRO A 10 0.24 3.83 -21.49
CA PRO A 10 -0.93 3.70 -22.34
C PRO A 10 -1.33 5.08 -22.86
N THR A 11 -1.66 5.16 -24.14
CA THR A 11 -2.14 6.38 -24.80
C THR A 11 -3.59 6.67 -24.46
N ASP A 12 -4.36 5.61 -24.20
CA ASP A 12 -5.76 5.70 -23.86
C ASP A 12 -6.03 4.99 -22.53
N VAL A 13 -6.77 5.65 -21.66
CA VAL A 13 -7.28 5.08 -20.43
C VAL A 13 -8.80 4.96 -20.58
N PRO A 14 -9.36 3.73 -20.58
CA PRO A 14 -10.80 3.56 -20.74
C PRO A 14 -11.55 4.16 -19.55
N ASP A 15 -12.73 4.72 -19.82
CA ASP A 15 -13.65 5.13 -18.77
C ASP A 15 -14.09 3.90 -17.97
N MET A 16 -13.75 3.89 -16.68
CA MET A 16 -14.09 2.78 -15.80
C MET A 16 -15.47 3.01 -15.19
N PRO A 17 -16.36 2.00 -15.21
CA PRO A 17 -17.66 2.13 -14.59
C PRO A 17 -17.54 2.27 -13.07
N VAL A 18 -18.46 2.99 -12.46
CA VAL A 18 -18.58 3.06 -11.01
C VAL A 18 -19.02 1.69 -10.48
N ILE A 19 -18.26 1.16 -9.55
CA ILE A 19 -18.56 -0.13 -8.90
C ILE A 19 -19.29 0.17 -7.59
N ALA A 20 -20.52 -0.31 -7.46
CA ALA A 20 -21.28 -0.19 -6.23
C ALA A 20 -20.51 -0.84 -5.05
N GLY A 21 -20.48 -0.16 -3.91
CA GLY A 21 -19.77 -0.64 -2.73
C GLY A 21 -18.26 -0.36 -2.71
N VAL A 22 -17.71 0.29 -3.74
CA VAL A 22 -16.31 0.70 -3.80
C VAL A 22 -16.20 2.22 -3.91
N ARG A 23 -15.43 2.85 -3.04
CA ARG A 23 -15.10 4.27 -3.09
C ARG A 23 -13.60 4.45 -3.09
N LEU A 24 -13.11 5.29 -3.97
CA LEU A 24 -11.68 5.56 -4.13
C LEU A 24 -11.36 7.00 -3.73
N ALA A 25 -10.26 7.16 -3.01
CA ALA A 25 -9.69 8.45 -2.70
C ALA A 25 -8.17 8.41 -2.89
N THR A 26 -7.62 9.49 -3.39
CA THR A 26 -6.18 9.62 -3.59
C THR A 26 -5.65 10.88 -2.92
N ALA A 27 -4.38 10.85 -2.55
CA ALA A 27 -3.68 12.00 -1.96
C ALA A 27 -2.23 12.08 -2.41
N ALA A 28 -1.71 13.30 -2.41
CA ALA A 28 -0.29 13.58 -2.56
C ALA A 28 0.31 13.82 -1.17
N ALA A 29 0.72 12.74 -0.49
CA ALA A 29 1.27 12.80 0.87
C ALA A 29 2.76 13.16 0.89
N GLY A 30 3.44 13.12 -0.26
CA GLY A 30 4.86 13.45 -0.37
C GLY A 30 5.77 12.40 0.25
N ILE A 31 5.40 11.11 0.15
CA ILE A 31 6.15 9.99 0.73
C ILE A 31 7.61 9.99 0.27
N ARG A 32 7.84 10.23 -1.01
CA ARG A 32 9.18 10.37 -1.59
C ARG A 32 9.32 11.57 -2.51
N TYR A 33 8.31 11.85 -3.32
CA TYR A 33 8.31 12.91 -4.31
C TYR A 33 7.22 13.92 -3.99
N LYS A 34 7.51 15.21 -4.15
CA LYS A 34 6.51 16.27 -3.97
C LYS A 34 5.66 16.42 -5.22
N GLY A 35 4.40 16.81 -5.04
CA GLY A 35 3.51 17.21 -6.12
C GLY A 35 2.96 16.08 -7.00
N ARG A 36 3.05 14.82 -6.55
CA ARG A 36 2.40 13.68 -7.23
C ARG A 36 1.54 12.87 -6.28
N THR A 37 0.48 12.29 -6.79
CA THR A 37 -0.34 11.32 -6.07
C THR A 37 0.51 10.10 -5.70
N ASP A 38 0.55 9.78 -4.42
CA ASP A 38 1.36 8.69 -3.88
C ASP A 38 0.65 7.83 -2.83
N VAL A 39 -0.61 8.18 -2.51
CA VAL A 39 -1.48 7.37 -1.66
C VAL A 39 -2.81 7.13 -2.34
N LEU A 40 -3.30 5.90 -2.29
CA LEU A 40 -4.65 5.50 -2.67
C LEU A 40 -5.32 4.81 -1.47
N LEU A 41 -6.53 5.19 -1.19
CA LEU A 41 -7.46 4.48 -0.31
C LEU A 41 -8.63 3.95 -1.14
N ALA A 42 -8.79 2.64 -1.19
CA ALA A 42 -10.03 2.01 -1.66
C ALA A 42 -10.85 1.60 -0.45
N LEU A 43 -12.00 2.21 -0.28
CA LEU A 43 -12.95 1.90 0.79
C LEU A 43 -14.02 0.95 0.26
N LEU A 44 -14.26 -0.12 1.01
CA LEU A 44 -15.17 -1.20 0.64
C LEU A 44 -16.36 -1.24 1.61
N ASP A 45 -17.52 -1.63 1.12
CA ASP A 45 -18.70 -1.77 1.94
C ASP A 45 -18.55 -2.88 2.98
N LYS A 46 -19.31 -2.75 4.07
CA LYS A 46 -19.33 -3.75 5.14
C LYS A 46 -19.81 -5.08 4.61
N GLY A 47 -19.07 -6.15 4.92
CA GLY A 47 -19.39 -7.50 4.46
C GLY A 47 -18.64 -7.90 3.18
N THR A 48 -17.87 -7.00 2.56
CA THR A 48 -17.03 -7.35 1.41
C THR A 48 -16.11 -8.51 1.76
N THR A 49 -16.13 -9.53 0.92
CA THR A 49 -15.24 -10.70 1.04
C THR A 49 -13.95 -10.46 0.25
N VAL A 50 -12.86 -11.04 0.73
CA VAL A 50 -11.55 -10.95 0.10
C VAL A 50 -10.93 -12.34 -0.05
N ALA A 51 -10.35 -12.58 -1.20
CA ALA A 51 -9.51 -13.75 -1.47
C ALA A 51 -8.25 -13.28 -2.22
N GLY A 52 -7.18 -14.05 -2.15
CA GLY A 52 -5.94 -13.67 -2.81
C GLY A 52 -4.87 -14.74 -2.71
N VAL A 53 -3.86 -14.57 -3.54
CA VAL A 53 -2.64 -15.36 -3.55
C VAL A 53 -1.44 -14.44 -3.32
N PHE A 54 -0.38 -14.99 -2.78
CA PHE A 54 0.82 -14.24 -2.44
C PHE A 54 2.06 -14.90 -3.04
N THR A 55 3.09 -14.09 -3.19
CA THR A 55 4.40 -14.59 -3.63
C THR A 55 4.91 -15.72 -2.71
N LYS A 56 5.61 -16.68 -3.29
CA LYS A 56 6.35 -17.73 -2.56
C LYS A 56 7.77 -17.29 -2.18
N SER A 57 8.14 -16.02 -2.41
CA SER A 57 9.43 -15.48 -2.00
C SER A 57 9.70 -15.75 -0.53
N LYS A 58 10.95 -16.10 -0.21
CA LYS A 58 11.42 -16.25 1.17
C LYS A 58 11.60 -14.92 1.88
N CYS A 59 11.62 -13.81 1.13
CA CYS A 59 11.74 -12.44 1.65
C CYS A 59 10.57 -11.57 1.15
N PRO A 60 9.33 -11.82 1.60
CA PRO A 60 8.20 -11.00 1.24
C PRO A 60 8.31 -9.61 1.88
N SER A 61 7.70 -8.61 1.26
CA SER A 61 7.63 -7.28 1.85
C SER A 61 6.68 -7.26 3.07
N ALA A 62 6.85 -6.29 3.95
CA ALA A 62 6.02 -6.17 5.15
C ALA A 62 4.51 -6.09 4.86
N PRO A 63 4.01 -5.36 3.84
CA PRO A 63 2.60 -5.42 3.45
C PRO A 63 2.13 -6.80 3.01
N VAL A 64 2.97 -7.59 2.33
CA VAL A 64 2.62 -8.96 1.93
C VAL A 64 2.48 -9.87 3.14
N GLU A 65 3.41 -9.77 4.12
CA GLU A 65 3.31 -10.51 5.39
C GLU A 65 2.01 -10.14 6.14
N TRP A 66 1.71 -8.85 6.22
CA TRP A 66 0.48 -8.34 6.82
C TRP A 66 -0.76 -8.92 6.16
N CYS A 67 -0.90 -8.74 4.85
CA CYS A 67 -2.07 -9.21 4.11
C CYS A 67 -2.26 -10.73 4.19
N ARG A 68 -1.16 -11.50 4.11
CA ARG A 68 -1.20 -12.96 4.28
C ARG A 68 -1.75 -13.37 5.64
N ALA A 69 -1.36 -12.67 6.71
CA ALA A 69 -1.86 -12.93 8.05
C ALA A 69 -3.35 -12.58 8.20
N LYS A 70 -3.80 -11.47 7.56
CA LYS A 70 -5.18 -10.97 7.68
C LYS A 70 -6.17 -11.67 6.73
N LEU A 71 -5.69 -12.25 5.62
CA LEU A 71 -6.54 -12.92 4.63
C LEU A 71 -7.39 -14.06 5.24
N LYS A 72 -6.92 -14.67 6.33
CA LYS A 72 -7.67 -15.71 7.05
C LYS A 72 -9.05 -15.26 7.52
N GLY A 73 -9.25 -13.95 7.75
CA GLY A 73 -10.54 -13.39 8.14
C GLY A 73 -11.56 -13.33 7.01
N GLY A 74 -11.12 -13.44 5.75
CA GLY A 74 -11.96 -13.46 4.56
C GLY A 74 -12.77 -12.19 4.30
N LYS A 75 -12.55 -11.11 5.08
CA LYS A 75 -13.28 -9.84 4.98
C LYS A 75 -12.32 -8.67 4.81
N ALA A 76 -12.75 -7.67 4.01
CA ALA A 76 -12.01 -6.44 3.81
C ALA A 76 -12.93 -5.22 3.93
N ARG A 77 -12.41 -4.13 4.50
CA ARG A 77 -13.06 -2.82 4.60
C ARG A 77 -12.28 -1.74 3.88
N ALA A 78 -10.97 -1.90 3.77
CA ALA A 78 -10.17 -0.99 2.99
C ALA A 78 -8.89 -1.63 2.47
N LEU A 79 -8.41 -1.09 1.33
CA LEU A 79 -7.07 -1.28 0.81
C LEU A 79 -6.38 0.08 0.78
N VAL A 80 -5.21 0.17 1.42
CA VAL A 80 -4.35 1.35 1.36
C VAL A 80 -3.11 1.01 0.54
N VAL A 81 -2.84 1.81 -0.47
CA VAL A 81 -1.68 1.65 -1.34
C VAL A 81 -0.81 2.90 -1.23
N ASN A 82 0.48 2.73 -1.03
CA ASN A 82 1.43 3.81 -1.15
C ASN A 82 2.42 3.57 -2.30
N SER A 83 2.82 4.67 -2.94
CA SER A 83 3.84 4.70 -3.98
C SER A 83 5.00 5.60 -3.55
N GLY A 84 6.21 5.19 -3.90
CA GLY A 84 7.44 5.93 -3.59
C GLY A 84 8.41 5.12 -2.74
N ASN A 85 7.93 4.34 -1.79
CA ASN A 85 8.72 3.42 -0.97
C ASN A 85 8.05 2.04 -0.92
N ALA A 86 8.76 1.01 -1.37
CA ALA A 86 8.19 -0.33 -1.51
C ALA A 86 8.03 -1.10 -0.21
N ASN A 87 8.57 -0.62 0.91
CA ASN A 87 8.58 -1.26 2.22
C ASN A 87 9.01 -2.74 2.18
N ALA A 88 10.01 -3.03 1.34
CA ALA A 88 10.63 -4.34 1.17
C ALA A 88 12.04 -4.31 1.74
N PHE A 89 12.45 -5.38 2.41
CA PHE A 89 13.74 -5.51 3.09
C PHE A 89 13.98 -4.46 4.20
N THR A 90 12.93 -4.01 4.85
CA THR A 90 12.93 -2.96 5.88
C THR A 90 12.86 -3.51 7.31
N GLY A 91 12.88 -4.83 7.47
CA GLY A 91 12.96 -5.51 8.75
C GLY A 91 11.85 -5.13 9.75
N LYS A 92 12.22 -4.93 11.01
CA LYS A 92 11.27 -4.60 12.08
C LYS A 92 10.61 -3.23 11.86
N THR A 93 11.36 -2.25 11.37
CA THR A 93 10.85 -0.90 11.08
C THR A 93 9.74 -0.94 10.04
N GLY A 94 9.94 -1.68 8.95
CA GLY A 94 8.91 -1.84 7.91
C GLY A 94 7.65 -2.52 8.41
N ARG A 95 7.77 -3.54 9.26
CA ARG A 95 6.61 -4.17 9.91
C ARG A 95 5.87 -3.20 10.83
N GLY A 96 6.61 -2.40 11.62
CA GLY A 96 6.04 -1.36 12.46
C GLY A 96 5.27 -0.30 11.67
N SER A 97 5.87 0.21 10.60
CA SER A 97 5.23 1.18 9.70
C SER A 97 3.96 0.62 9.04
N THR A 98 4.01 -0.65 8.62
CA THR A 98 2.85 -1.36 8.05
C THR A 98 1.71 -1.46 9.08
N ALA A 99 2.00 -1.89 10.30
CA ALA A 99 1.01 -1.99 11.37
C ALA A 99 0.43 -0.61 11.74
N LEU A 100 1.26 0.42 11.81
CA LEU A 100 0.82 1.80 12.08
C LEU A 100 -0.12 2.31 10.98
N THR A 101 0.20 2.07 9.71
CA THR A 101 -0.66 2.44 8.59
C THR A 101 -2.02 1.74 8.68
N ALA A 102 -2.04 0.45 8.98
CA ALA A 102 -3.28 -0.30 9.17
C ALA A 102 -4.12 0.24 10.33
N LYS A 103 -3.48 0.55 11.46
CA LYS A 103 -4.14 1.13 12.64
C LYS A 103 -4.78 2.48 12.34
N ILE A 104 -4.06 3.37 11.64
CA ILE A 104 -4.58 4.69 11.24
C ILE A 104 -5.76 4.52 10.28
N ALA A 105 -5.63 3.66 9.27
CA ALA A 105 -6.71 3.39 8.31
C ALA A 105 -7.94 2.78 9.00
N ALA A 106 -7.75 1.81 9.89
CA ALA A 106 -8.84 1.19 10.64
C ALA A 106 -9.61 2.21 11.48
N LYS A 107 -8.89 3.13 12.16
CA LYS A 107 -9.51 4.23 12.91
C LYS A 107 -10.30 5.18 12.00
N ALA A 108 -9.74 5.54 10.85
CA ALA A 108 -10.40 6.45 9.90
C ALA A 108 -11.65 5.83 9.25
N VAL A 109 -11.62 4.53 8.97
CA VAL A 109 -12.72 3.78 8.34
C VAL A 109 -13.75 3.30 9.36
N GLY A 110 -13.40 3.22 10.64
CA GLY A 110 -14.26 2.68 11.69
C GLY A 110 -14.43 1.16 11.60
N CYS A 111 -13.32 0.43 11.41
CA CYS A 111 -13.33 -1.02 11.28
C CYS A 111 -12.15 -1.67 12.04
N SER A 112 -12.09 -3.00 12.03
CA SER A 112 -10.97 -3.74 12.60
C SER A 112 -9.72 -3.62 11.74
N GLU A 113 -8.54 -3.58 12.36
CA GLU A 113 -7.26 -3.67 11.66
C GLU A 113 -7.12 -4.96 10.83
N SER A 114 -7.84 -6.01 11.22
CA SER A 114 -7.87 -7.28 10.47
C SER A 114 -8.57 -7.18 9.11
N GLU A 115 -9.34 -6.13 8.88
CA GLU A 115 -10.06 -5.87 7.64
C GLU A 115 -9.35 -4.83 6.74
N ILE A 116 -8.14 -4.39 7.15
CA ILE A 116 -7.31 -3.45 6.39
C ILE A 116 -6.24 -4.23 5.63
N PHE A 117 -6.23 -4.07 4.32
CA PHE A 117 -5.22 -4.60 3.41
C PHE A 117 -4.29 -3.47 2.96
N LEU A 118 -3.04 -3.80 2.71
CA LEU A 118 -1.98 -2.83 2.42
C LEU A 118 -1.16 -3.28 1.22
N ALA A 119 -0.74 -2.30 0.43
CA ALA A 119 0.24 -2.50 -0.63
C ALA A 119 1.22 -1.33 -0.66
N SER A 120 2.47 -1.60 -0.98
CA SER A 120 3.48 -0.56 -1.18
C SER A 120 4.31 -0.85 -2.43
N THR A 121 4.68 0.19 -3.13
CA THR A 121 5.51 0.12 -4.33
C THR A 121 6.50 1.26 -4.36
N GLY A 122 7.54 1.14 -5.20
CA GLY A 122 8.52 2.20 -5.40
C GLY A 122 9.94 1.74 -5.08
N VAL A 123 10.74 2.62 -4.46
CA VAL A 123 12.14 2.34 -4.18
C VAL A 123 12.27 1.29 -3.09
N ILE A 124 13.08 0.26 -3.37
CA ILE A 124 13.43 -0.80 -2.43
C ILE A 124 14.69 -0.37 -1.65
N ARG A 125 14.74 -0.65 -0.33
CA ARG A 125 15.90 -0.43 0.53
C ARG A 125 16.29 1.04 0.76
N SER A 126 15.37 2.00 0.60
CA SER A 126 15.69 3.41 0.85
C SER A 126 16.05 3.69 2.31
N GLU A 127 15.55 2.89 3.25
CA GLU A 127 15.75 3.08 4.70
C GLU A 127 17.05 2.43 5.21
N GLU A 128 17.49 1.33 4.62
CA GLU A 128 18.76 0.70 4.98
C GLU A 128 19.99 1.60 4.69
N ARG A 129 19.89 2.50 3.71
CA ARG A 129 20.96 3.49 3.44
C ARG A 129 21.13 4.51 4.56
N ARG A 130 20.11 4.77 5.36
CA ARG A 130 20.20 5.70 6.49
C ARG A 130 20.80 5.02 7.71
N VAL A 131 20.42 3.79 7.99
CA VAL A 131 20.96 2.99 9.11
C VAL A 131 22.45 2.70 8.93
N GLY A 132 22.90 2.43 7.72
CA GLY A 132 24.31 2.16 7.44
C GLY A 132 25.23 3.41 7.55
N LYS A 133 24.70 4.63 7.55
CA LYS A 133 25.46 5.86 7.74
C LYS A 133 25.58 6.29 9.21
N GLU A 134 24.74 5.77 10.07
CA GLU A 134 24.78 6.07 11.51
C GLU A 134 25.64 5.08 12.30
N CYS A 135 26.13 4.01 11.66
CA CYS A 135 27.02 3.00 12.25
C CYS A 135 28.47 3.10 11.76
N ALA A 136 28.85 4.21 11.14
CA ALA A 136 30.25 4.45 10.72
C ALA A 136 30.86 5.62 11.49
#